data_49b4a747af175ea188642981cfee0a72
#
_entry.id   49b4a747af175ea188642981cfee0a72
#
_cell.length_a   1.000
_cell.length_b   1.000
_cell.length_c   1.000
_cell.angle_alpha   90.00
_cell.angle_beta   90.00
_cell.angle_gamma   90.00
#
_symmetry.space_group_name_H-M   'P 1'
#
loop_
_entity.id
_entity.type
_entity.pdbx_description
1 polymer ?
#
loop_
_entity_poly.entity_id
_entity_poly.type
_entity_poly.pdbx_seq_one_letter_code
_entity_poly.pdbx_strand_id
1 'polypeptide(L)'
;MALQQVEQRLRRFPMVRQAMERDSMIKSFNVSEKGHGSYWPLGILRWVMVLIFISFGIQKFTPQSAQGIALYISNSPVVSWLSIFGIRGEAYLLGIIELTTAALLAAGAFIPILSALGSLMGLGTFAITWSFFFSTPGVVKWSVSTDPIAWNLTGEFLYKDVVLLCVCIVLFLASLPKKVVPLRSN
;
A
#
# COMPACT_ATOMS: atom_id res chain seq x y z
N MET A 1 -20.01 -22.75 -34.43
CA MET A 1 -21.13 -21.90 -34.90
C MET A 1 -22.34 -21.90 -33.93
N ALA A 2 -22.87 -23.04 -33.49
CA ALA A 2 -24.07 -23.08 -32.61
C ALA A 2 -23.93 -22.33 -31.27
N LEU A 3 -22.79 -22.43 -30.57
CA LEU A 3 -22.56 -21.77 -29.30
C LEU A 3 -22.56 -20.23 -29.39
N GLN A 4 -22.03 -19.67 -30.48
CA GLN A 4 -22.03 -18.22 -30.70
C GLN A 4 -23.43 -17.64 -30.94
N GLN A 5 -24.30 -18.41 -31.59
CA GLN A 5 -25.69 -18.00 -31.80
C GLN A 5 -26.51 -18.05 -30.52
N VAL A 6 -26.25 -19.00 -29.61
CA VAL A 6 -26.89 -19.10 -28.31
C VAL A 6 -26.47 -17.90 -27.44
N GLU A 7 -25.19 -17.56 -27.42
CA GLU A 7 -24.68 -16.45 -26.67
C GLU A 7 -25.24 -15.08 -27.15
N GLN A 8 -25.39 -14.91 -28.48
CA GLN A 8 -26.03 -13.72 -29.02
C GLN A 8 -27.53 -13.62 -28.70
N ARG A 9 -28.24 -14.74 -28.61
CA ARG A 9 -29.66 -14.75 -28.19
C ARG A 9 -29.81 -14.42 -26.70
N LEU A 10 -28.94 -14.95 -25.85
CA LEU A 10 -28.96 -14.66 -24.39
C LEU A 10 -28.68 -13.19 -24.08
N ARG A 11 -27.85 -12.50 -24.87
CA ARG A 11 -27.58 -11.07 -24.72
C ARG A 11 -28.79 -10.15 -24.99
N ARG A 12 -29.88 -10.66 -25.58
CA ARG A 12 -31.11 -9.89 -25.79
C ARG A 12 -31.97 -9.73 -24.54
N PHE A 13 -31.70 -10.51 -23.50
CA PHE A 13 -32.43 -10.40 -22.22
C PHE A 13 -31.68 -9.46 -21.28
N PRO A 14 -32.29 -8.33 -20.82
CA PRO A 14 -31.61 -7.32 -20.02
C PRO A 14 -31.06 -7.86 -18.69
N MET A 15 -31.75 -8.81 -18.04
CA MET A 15 -31.27 -9.45 -16.83
C MET A 15 -30.04 -10.34 -17.06
N VAL A 16 -30.01 -11.08 -18.17
CA VAL A 16 -28.87 -11.93 -18.52
C VAL A 16 -27.66 -11.07 -18.90
N ARG A 17 -27.90 -9.97 -19.61
CA ARG A 17 -26.86 -8.99 -19.92
C ARG A 17 -26.25 -8.36 -18.67
N GLN A 18 -27.08 -7.94 -17.71
CA GLN A 18 -26.59 -7.42 -16.44
C GLN A 18 -25.81 -8.46 -15.62
N ALA A 19 -26.27 -9.71 -15.59
CA ALA A 19 -25.54 -10.80 -14.94
C ALA A 19 -24.20 -11.08 -15.62
N MET A 20 -24.12 -11.08 -16.95
CA MET A 20 -22.88 -11.25 -17.70
C MET A 20 -21.94 -10.04 -17.53
N GLU A 21 -22.46 -8.82 -17.49
CA GLU A 21 -21.67 -7.60 -17.21
C GLU A 21 -21.14 -7.60 -15.78
N ARG A 22 -21.93 -8.05 -14.78
CA ARG A 22 -21.47 -8.27 -13.40
C ARG A 22 -20.37 -9.34 -13.33
N ASP A 23 -20.55 -10.46 -14.01
CA ASP A 23 -19.58 -11.56 -14.02
C ASP A 23 -18.28 -11.15 -14.74
N SER A 24 -18.38 -10.33 -15.79
CA SER A 24 -17.23 -9.76 -16.49
C SER A 24 -16.51 -8.71 -15.65
N MET A 25 -17.23 -7.89 -14.87
CA MET A 25 -16.62 -6.96 -13.92
C MET A 25 -15.91 -7.71 -12.77
N ILE A 26 -16.51 -8.77 -12.24
CA ILE A 26 -15.87 -9.60 -11.21
C ILE A 26 -14.63 -10.29 -11.77
N LYS A 27 -14.67 -10.78 -13.02
CA LYS A 27 -13.51 -11.39 -13.69
C LYS A 27 -12.43 -10.38 -14.08
N SER A 28 -12.78 -9.10 -14.31
CA SER A 28 -11.81 -8.06 -14.61
C SER A 28 -11.01 -7.61 -13.36
N PHE A 29 -11.53 -7.89 -12.17
CA PHE A 29 -10.81 -7.75 -10.90
C PHE A 29 -9.90 -8.94 -10.57
N ASN A 30 -9.53 -9.74 -11.56
CA ASN A 30 -8.55 -10.80 -11.35
C ASN A 30 -7.17 -10.16 -11.13
N VAL A 31 -6.64 -10.35 -9.92
CA VAL A 31 -5.31 -9.86 -9.53
C VAL A 31 -4.27 -10.37 -10.52
N SER A 32 -3.34 -9.50 -10.91
CA SER A 32 -2.17 -9.88 -11.71
C SER A 32 -1.40 -11.09 -11.16
N GLU A 33 -1.56 -11.38 -9.87
CA GLU A 33 -0.99 -12.54 -9.19
C GLU A 33 -1.54 -13.89 -9.70
N LYS A 34 -2.71 -13.90 -10.35
CA LYS A 34 -3.35 -15.10 -10.93
C LYS A 34 -3.23 -15.22 -12.46
N GLY A 35 -2.47 -14.35 -13.11
CA GLY A 35 -2.23 -14.41 -14.55
C GLY A 35 -1.32 -15.58 -14.98
N HIS A 36 -1.13 -15.77 -16.29
CA HIS A 36 -0.36 -16.86 -16.90
C HIS A 36 1.15 -16.72 -16.64
N GLY A 37 1.60 -16.87 -15.40
CA GLY A 37 3.00 -16.84 -15.01
C GLY A 37 3.17 -16.99 -13.50
N SER A 38 4.36 -17.41 -13.07
CA SER A 38 4.68 -17.53 -11.66
C SER A 38 4.88 -16.14 -11.05
N TYR A 39 3.85 -15.56 -10.44
CA TYR A 39 3.90 -14.27 -9.75
C TYR A 39 4.27 -14.41 -8.27
N TRP A 40 4.97 -15.49 -7.91
CA TRP A 40 5.46 -15.72 -6.55
C TRP A 40 6.28 -14.56 -5.97
N PRO A 41 7.06 -13.75 -6.75
CA PRO A 41 7.76 -12.60 -6.20
C PRO A 41 6.82 -11.54 -5.61
N LEU A 42 5.65 -11.30 -6.26
CA LEU A 42 4.63 -10.38 -5.73
C LEU A 42 4.03 -10.92 -4.43
N GLY A 43 3.81 -12.23 -4.34
CA GLY A 43 3.36 -12.90 -3.12
C GLY A 43 4.38 -12.71 -1.98
N ILE A 44 5.67 -12.91 -2.23
CA ILE A 44 6.73 -12.66 -1.25
C ILE A 44 6.72 -11.20 -0.81
N LEU A 45 6.73 -10.26 -1.74
CA LEU A 45 6.70 -8.83 -1.41
C LEU A 45 5.51 -8.48 -0.53
N ARG A 46 4.32 -9.02 -0.84
CA ARG A 46 3.11 -8.83 -0.03
C ARG A 46 3.30 -9.32 1.41
N TRP A 47 3.74 -10.56 1.58
CA TRP A 47 3.89 -11.14 2.91
C TRP A 47 4.99 -10.48 3.73
N VAL A 48 6.08 -10.06 3.10
CA VAL A 48 7.11 -9.24 3.75
C VAL A 48 6.52 -7.92 4.23
N MET A 49 5.70 -7.25 3.42
CA MET A 49 5.02 -6.02 3.83
C MET A 49 4.05 -6.24 4.99
N VAL A 50 3.30 -7.36 4.98
CA VAL A 50 2.42 -7.75 6.10
C VAL A 50 3.23 -7.86 7.39
N LEU A 51 4.35 -8.58 7.36
CA LEU A 51 5.22 -8.74 8.54
C LEU A 51 5.80 -7.42 9.03
N ILE A 52 6.22 -6.53 8.12
CA ILE A 52 6.72 -5.20 8.45
C ILE A 52 5.63 -4.39 9.15
N PHE A 53 4.42 -4.31 8.60
CA PHE A 53 3.32 -3.56 9.19
C PHE A 53 2.85 -4.14 10.53
N ILE A 54 2.84 -5.46 10.70
CA ILE A 54 2.56 -6.08 12.00
C ILE A 54 3.63 -5.67 13.02
N SER A 55 4.90 -5.79 12.65
CA SER A 55 6.02 -5.52 13.56
C SER A 55 6.03 -4.06 14.02
N PHE A 56 5.91 -3.11 13.10
CA PHE A 56 5.88 -1.69 13.44
C PHE A 56 4.58 -1.29 14.14
N GLY A 57 3.43 -1.83 13.70
CA GLY A 57 2.15 -1.55 14.32
C GLY A 57 2.08 -1.97 15.78
N ILE A 58 2.56 -3.17 16.13
CA ILE A 58 2.63 -3.63 17.52
C ILE A 58 3.56 -2.75 18.36
N GLN A 59 4.71 -2.34 17.81
CA GLN A 59 5.65 -1.48 18.53
C GLN A 59 5.05 -0.14 18.93
N LYS A 60 4.11 0.42 18.16
CA LYS A 60 3.46 1.71 18.47
C LYS A 60 2.70 1.70 19.80
N PHE A 61 2.34 0.56 20.32
CA PHE A 61 1.66 0.42 21.60
C PHE A 61 2.63 0.44 22.81
N THR A 62 3.95 0.50 22.57
CA THR A 62 4.94 0.62 23.62
C THR A 62 5.22 2.09 23.98
N PRO A 63 5.42 2.43 25.26
CA PRO A 63 5.73 3.80 25.68
C PRO A 63 7.01 4.35 25.02
N GLN A 64 7.99 3.49 24.79
CA GLN A 64 9.28 3.84 24.19
C GLN A 64 9.11 4.24 22.72
N SER A 65 8.31 3.50 21.94
CA SER A 65 8.01 3.84 20.55
C SER A 65 7.19 5.13 20.45
N ALA A 66 6.24 5.34 21.35
CA ALA A 66 5.44 6.56 21.38
C ALA A 66 6.31 7.81 21.59
N GLN A 67 7.25 7.77 22.54
CA GLN A 67 8.20 8.88 22.77
C GLN A 67 9.13 9.08 21.56
N GLY A 68 9.58 7.98 20.94
CA GLY A 68 10.48 8.04 19.78
C GLY A 68 9.84 8.68 18.55
N ILE A 69 8.54 8.50 18.32
CA ILE A 69 7.87 9.03 17.13
C ILE A 69 7.34 10.46 17.30
N ALA A 70 7.12 10.93 18.54
CA ALA A 70 6.51 12.23 18.82
C ALA A 70 7.28 13.39 18.17
N LEU A 71 8.62 13.34 18.15
CA LEU A 71 9.45 14.35 17.50
C LEU A 71 9.19 14.44 15.99
N TYR A 72 8.99 13.31 15.32
CA TYR A 72 8.75 13.27 13.88
C TYR A 72 7.35 13.77 13.54
N ILE A 73 6.36 13.39 14.36
CA ILE A 73 4.97 13.83 14.19
C ILE A 73 4.87 15.34 14.37
N SER A 74 5.43 15.89 15.46
CA SER A 74 5.35 17.33 15.77
C SER A 74 6.01 18.21 14.70
N ASN A 75 7.01 17.72 13.99
CA ASN A 75 7.69 18.44 12.91
C ASN A 75 7.13 18.13 11.51
N SER A 76 6.12 17.30 11.40
CA SER A 76 5.54 16.93 10.11
C SER A 76 4.46 17.92 9.66
N PRO A 77 4.55 18.47 8.45
CA PRO A 77 3.49 19.33 7.92
C PRO A 77 2.18 18.58 7.65
N VAL A 78 2.23 17.24 7.55
CA VAL A 78 1.08 16.41 7.17
C VAL A 78 0.35 15.86 8.40
N VAL A 79 1.09 15.43 9.43
CA VAL A 79 0.52 14.68 10.55
C VAL A 79 0.70 15.34 11.91
N SER A 80 1.25 16.57 11.99
CA SER A 80 1.44 17.29 13.26
C SER A 80 0.14 17.50 14.05
N TRP A 81 -1.00 17.55 13.37
CA TRP A 81 -2.31 17.64 14.00
C TRP A 81 -2.65 16.43 14.89
N LEU A 82 -1.97 15.29 14.70
CA LEU A 82 -2.15 14.11 15.58
C LEU A 82 -1.73 14.39 17.02
N SER A 83 -0.85 15.38 17.24
CA SER A 83 -0.37 15.76 18.59
C SER A 83 -1.50 16.23 19.53
N ILE A 84 -2.69 16.55 19.00
CA ILE A 84 -3.90 16.82 19.81
C ILE A 84 -4.32 15.63 20.68
N PHE A 85 -3.97 14.40 20.29
CA PHE A 85 -4.27 13.18 21.03
C PHE A 85 -3.22 12.84 22.09
N GLY A 86 -2.16 13.67 22.19
CA GLY A 86 -1.01 13.43 23.07
C GLY A 86 -0.13 12.26 22.58
N ILE A 87 1.07 12.18 23.13
CA ILE A 87 2.15 11.27 22.69
C ILE A 87 1.69 9.80 22.57
N ARG A 88 0.89 9.31 23.50
CA ARG A 88 0.37 7.93 23.43
C ARG A 88 -0.76 7.79 22.41
N GLY A 89 -1.65 8.77 22.33
CA GLY A 89 -2.79 8.73 21.43
C GLY A 89 -2.37 8.76 19.97
N GLU A 90 -1.42 9.62 19.59
CA GLU A 90 -0.87 9.67 18.23
C GLU A 90 -0.19 8.36 17.84
N ALA A 91 0.60 7.75 18.74
CA ALA A 91 1.26 6.48 18.49
C ALA A 91 0.24 5.33 18.33
N TYR A 92 -0.78 5.26 19.19
CA TYR A 92 -1.82 4.23 19.10
C TYR A 92 -2.61 4.33 17.80
N LEU A 93 -2.93 5.54 17.36
CA LEU A 93 -3.66 5.76 16.12
C LEU A 93 -2.85 5.29 14.92
N LEU A 94 -1.55 5.59 14.89
CA LEU A 94 -0.65 5.07 13.87
C LEU A 94 -0.54 3.54 13.92
N GLY A 95 -0.41 2.96 15.12
CA GLY A 95 -0.38 1.50 15.28
C GLY A 95 -1.64 0.82 14.75
N ILE A 96 -2.82 1.40 14.98
CA ILE A 96 -4.08 0.90 14.43
C ILE A 96 -4.08 0.97 12.90
N ILE A 97 -3.62 2.09 12.33
CA ILE A 97 -3.51 2.25 10.86
C ILE A 97 -2.56 1.20 10.28
N GLU A 98 -1.40 0.99 10.88
CA GLU A 98 -0.41 0.01 10.43
C GLU A 98 -0.95 -1.43 10.51
N LEU A 99 -1.58 -1.82 11.62
CA LEU A 99 -2.19 -3.15 11.76
C LEU A 99 -3.37 -3.35 10.81
N THR A 100 -4.17 -2.32 10.57
CA THR A 100 -5.24 -2.36 9.57
C THR A 100 -4.67 -2.55 8.17
N THR A 101 -3.58 -1.86 7.84
CA THR A 101 -2.86 -2.02 6.57
C THR A 101 -2.37 -3.46 6.41
N ALA A 102 -1.77 -4.05 7.45
CA ALA A 102 -1.35 -5.44 7.45
C ALA A 102 -2.51 -6.40 7.19
N ALA A 103 -3.63 -6.22 7.88
CA ALA A 103 -4.83 -7.03 7.71
C ALA A 103 -5.40 -6.93 6.28
N LEU A 104 -5.45 -5.72 5.71
CA LEU A 104 -5.92 -5.50 4.35
C LEU A 104 -4.98 -6.14 3.32
N LEU A 105 -3.66 -6.03 3.50
CA LEU A 105 -2.69 -6.68 2.60
C LEU A 105 -2.78 -8.21 2.69
N ALA A 106 -2.94 -8.77 3.89
CA ALA A 106 -3.10 -10.22 4.08
C ALA A 106 -4.39 -10.73 3.43
N ALA A 107 -5.53 -10.08 3.70
CA ALA A 107 -6.81 -10.40 3.07
C ALA A 107 -6.79 -10.15 1.56
N GLY A 108 -5.98 -9.21 1.12
CA GLY A 108 -5.72 -8.87 -0.28
C GLY A 108 -5.09 -10.00 -1.09
N ALA A 109 -4.50 -11.02 -0.45
CA ALA A 109 -4.07 -12.24 -1.14
C ALA A 109 -5.25 -13.00 -1.78
N PHE A 110 -6.46 -12.80 -1.26
CA PHE A 110 -7.68 -13.48 -1.71
C PHE A 110 -8.64 -12.52 -2.43
N ILE A 111 -8.67 -11.25 -2.02
CA ILE A 111 -9.62 -10.25 -2.48
C ILE A 111 -8.87 -9.03 -3.04
N PRO A 112 -8.87 -8.82 -4.37
CA PRO A 112 -8.07 -7.78 -5.03
C PRO A 112 -8.29 -6.35 -4.52
N ILE A 113 -9.55 -6.01 -4.21
CA ILE A 113 -9.89 -4.67 -3.73
C ILE A 113 -9.25 -4.37 -2.37
N LEU A 114 -9.15 -5.38 -1.48
CA LEU A 114 -8.48 -5.24 -0.19
C LEU A 114 -6.97 -5.09 -0.38
N SER A 115 -6.40 -5.76 -1.39
CA SER A 115 -5.01 -5.55 -1.80
C SER A 115 -4.75 -4.12 -2.23
N ALA A 116 -5.61 -3.56 -3.08
CA ALA A 116 -5.49 -2.18 -3.54
C ALA A 116 -5.60 -1.18 -2.38
N LEU A 117 -6.58 -1.37 -1.49
CA LEU A 117 -6.77 -0.51 -0.31
C LEU A 117 -5.58 -0.61 0.65
N GLY A 118 -5.12 -1.82 0.98
CA GLY A 118 -3.96 -2.03 1.86
C GLY A 118 -2.69 -1.44 1.28
N SER A 119 -2.46 -1.62 -0.03
CA SER A 119 -1.30 -1.03 -0.71
C SER A 119 -1.37 0.50 -0.75
N LEU A 120 -2.54 1.09 -0.96
CA LEU A 120 -2.74 2.54 -0.94
C LEU A 120 -2.50 3.12 0.46
N MET A 121 -3.00 2.46 1.52
CA MET A 121 -2.73 2.86 2.91
C MET A 121 -1.23 2.76 3.21
N GLY A 122 -0.58 1.67 2.82
CA GLY A 122 0.87 1.50 2.98
C GLY A 122 1.68 2.56 2.23
N LEU A 123 1.26 2.91 1.02
CA LEU A 123 1.85 3.99 0.23
C LEU A 123 1.75 5.32 0.98
N GLY A 124 0.58 5.66 1.54
CA GLY A 124 0.40 6.85 2.35
C GLY A 124 1.30 6.85 3.59
N THR A 125 1.36 5.74 4.31
CA THR A 125 2.22 5.58 5.50
C THR A 125 3.68 5.82 5.16
N PHE A 126 4.24 5.14 4.16
CA PHE A 126 5.66 5.31 3.80
C PHE A 126 5.97 6.63 3.13
N ALA A 127 5.04 7.26 2.42
CA ALA A 127 5.19 8.61 1.92
C ALA A 127 5.33 9.62 3.08
N ILE A 128 4.51 9.47 4.14
CA ILE A 128 4.56 10.31 5.33
C ILE A 128 5.87 10.06 6.10
N THR A 129 6.23 8.80 6.37
CA THR A 129 7.45 8.49 7.13
C THR A 129 8.69 8.91 6.36
N TRP A 130 8.72 8.74 5.04
CA TRP A 130 9.82 9.24 4.23
C TRP A 130 9.91 10.77 4.26
N SER A 131 8.78 11.49 4.33
CA SER A 131 8.79 12.95 4.46
C SER A 131 9.47 13.44 5.75
N PHE A 132 9.50 12.63 6.83
CA PHE A 132 10.19 12.96 8.06
C PHE A 132 11.71 13.14 7.87
N PHE A 133 12.27 12.49 6.86
CA PHE A 133 13.66 12.69 6.47
C PHE A 133 13.98 14.15 6.16
N PHE A 134 13.03 14.88 5.57
CA PHE A 134 13.18 16.28 5.19
C PHE A 134 12.65 17.26 6.24
N SER A 135 11.62 16.88 6.98
CA SER A 135 10.90 17.78 7.88
C SER A 135 11.44 17.78 9.31
N THR A 136 12.15 16.73 9.75
CA THR A 136 12.60 16.62 11.13
C THR A 136 14.00 17.21 11.29
N PRO A 137 14.16 18.22 12.19
CA PRO A 137 15.46 18.83 12.45
C PRO A 137 16.50 17.81 12.96
N GLY A 138 17.71 17.89 12.44
CA GLY A 138 18.84 17.06 12.88
C GLY A 138 18.91 15.67 12.28
N VAL A 139 17.94 15.23 11.48
CA VAL A 139 17.97 13.95 10.75
C VAL A 139 18.99 14.03 9.62
N VAL A 140 18.99 15.12 8.86
CA VAL A 140 19.97 15.42 7.82
C VAL A 140 20.68 16.72 8.17
N LYS A 141 22.01 16.71 8.13
CA LYS A 141 22.83 17.90 8.24
C LYS A 141 23.25 18.32 6.84
N TRP A 142 22.63 19.36 6.34
CA TRP A 142 22.97 19.97 5.05
C TRP A 142 24.22 20.85 5.25
N SER A 143 25.42 20.29 5.11
CA SER A 143 26.67 21.01 5.20
C SER A 143 27.45 20.92 3.90
N VAL A 144 27.90 22.07 3.40
CA VAL A 144 28.59 22.17 2.11
C VAL A 144 30.11 21.98 2.26
N SER A 145 30.65 21.91 3.49
CA SER A 145 32.10 22.08 3.68
C SER A 145 32.93 20.78 3.58
N THR A 146 32.56 19.71 4.24
CA THR A 146 33.35 18.46 4.24
C THR A 146 32.53 17.21 3.96
N ASP A 147 31.27 17.19 4.44
CA ASP A 147 30.30 16.15 4.19
C ASP A 147 29.02 16.81 3.66
N PRO A 148 28.84 16.91 2.36
CA PRO A 148 27.70 17.63 1.76
C PRO A 148 26.35 17.05 2.15
N ILE A 149 26.31 15.76 2.55
CA ILE A 149 25.10 15.10 3.07
C ILE A 149 25.54 14.16 4.18
N ALA A 150 25.41 14.61 5.45
CA ALA A 150 25.63 13.76 6.61
C ALA A 150 24.27 13.38 7.23
N TRP A 151 24.01 12.09 7.33
CA TRP A 151 22.81 11.55 7.96
C TRP A 151 23.15 10.97 9.33
N ASN A 152 22.22 11.04 10.25
CA ASN A 152 22.29 10.24 11.46
C ASN A 152 21.64 8.85 11.20
N LEU A 153 21.75 7.95 12.18
CA LEU A 153 21.19 6.59 12.09
C LEU A 153 19.68 6.59 11.73
N THR A 154 18.94 7.59 12.21
CA THR A 154 17.51 7.76 11.88
C THR A 154 17.33 8.19 10.43
N GLY A 155 18.20 9.05 9.91
CA GLY A 155 18.18 9.43 8.48
C GLY A 155 18.38 8.22 7.58
N GLU A 156 19.33 7.35 7.90
CA GLU A 156 19.54 6.09 7.17
C GLU A 156 18.30 5.18 7.24
N PHE A 157 17.67 5.12 8.42
CA PHE A 157 16.45 4.36 8.60
C PHE A 157 15.30 4.92 7.75
N LEU A 158 15.05 6.22 7.78
CA LEU A 158 13.96 6.87 7.04
C LEU A 158 14.20 6.83 5.52
N TYR A 159 15.46 6.92 5.09
CA TYR A 159 15.77 6.90 3.66
C TYR A 159 15.38 5.59 2.99
N LYS A 160 15.55 4.46 3.67
CA LYS A 160 15.14 3.15 3.12
C LYS A 160 13.63 2.98 2.95
N ASP A 161 12.81 3.82 3.61
CA ASP A 161 11.35 3.79 3.45
C ASP A 161 10.92 4.07 2.00
N VAL A 162 11.79 4.71 1.19
CA VAL A 162 11.56 4.85 -0.26
C VAL A 162 11.41 3.50 -0.96
N VAL A 163 12.16 2.49 -0.53
CA VAL A 163 12.07 1.14 -1.10
C VAL A 163 10.72 0.51 -0.74
N LEU A 164 10.26 0.67 0.51
CA LEU A 164 8.96 0.17 0.96
C LEU A 164 7.80 0.89 0.26
N LEU A 165 7.98 2.19 0.02
CA LEU A 165 7.06 2.99 -0.80
C LEU A 165 6.93 2.40 -2.21
N CYS A 166 8.07 2.11 -2.88
CA CYS A 166 8.09 1.49 -4.20
C CYS A 166 7.40 0.11 -4.21
N VAL A 167 7.62 -0.70 -3.17
CA VAL A 167 6.93 -1.99 -3.03
C VAL A 167 5.41 -1.80 -2.94
N CYS A 168 4.94 -0.81 -2.17
CA CYS A 168 3.51 -0.48 -2.09
C CYS A 168 2.94 -0.04 -3.44
N ILE A 169 3.70 0.76 -4.22
CA ILE A 169 3.31 1.15 -5.59
C ILE A 169 3.15 -0.09 -6.48
N VAL A 170 4.12 -1.01 -6.44
CA VAL A 170 4.09 -2.24 -7.25
C VAL A 170 2.88 -3.10 -6.87
N LEU A 171 2.63 -3.30 -5.57
CA LEU A 171 1.47 -4.07 -5.09
C LEU A 171 0.15 -3.40 -5.45
N PHE A 172 0.08 -2.08 -5.37
CA PHE A 172 -1.10 -1.31 -5.78
C PHE A 172 -1.39 -1.48 -7.27
N LEU A 173 -0.39 -1.27 -8.13
CA LEU A 173 -0.53 -1.42 -9.57
C LEU A 173 -0.88 -2.86 -9.98
N ALA A 174 -0.31 -3.85 -9.28
CA ALA A 174 -0.62 -5.26 -9.49
C ALA A 174 -2.06 -5.62 -9.09
N SER A 175 -2.67 -4.83 -8.19
CA SER A 175 -4.05 -5.02 -7.71
C SER A 175 -5.10 -4.36 -8.60
N LEU A 176 -4.69 -3.48 -9.54
CA LEU A 176 -5.62 -2.80 -10.43
C LEU A 176 -6.10 -3.73 -11.56
N PRO A 177 -7.37 -3.59 -11.99
CA PRO A 177 -7.91 -4.39 -13.09
C PRO A 177 -7.15 -4.08 -14.39
N LYS A 178 -6.63 -5.12 -15.05
CA LYS A 178 -6.04 -4.97 -16.37
C LYS A 178 -7.15 -4.75 -17.39
N LYS A 179 -7.10 -3.66 -18.15
CA LYS A 179 -7.92 -3.50 -19.35
C LYS A 179 -7.49 -4.57 -20.35
N VAL A 180 -8.35 -5.57 -20.59
CA VAL A 180 -8.16 -6.50 -21.70
C VAL A 180 -8.45 -5.69 -22.96
N VAL A 181 -7.40 -5.30 -23.68
CA VAL A 181 -7.54 -4.75 -25.04
C VAL A 181 -7.94 -5.92 -25.93
N PRO A 182 -9.14 -5.91 -26.53
CA PRO A 182 -9.50 -6.97 -27.46
C PRO A 182 -8.51 -6.95 -28.62
N LEU A 183 -7.85 -8.07 -28.89
CA LEU A 183 -7.04 -8.24 -30.08
C LEU A 183 -7.97 -8.00 -31.27
N ARG A 184 -7.69 -6.94 -32.02
CA ARG A 184 -8.39 -6.62 -33.26
C ARG A 184 -8.06 -7.77 -34.23
N SER A 185 -9.02 -8.67 -34.44
CA SER A 185 -8.92 -9.69 -35.52
C SER A 185 -8.91 -8.94 -36.87
N ASN A 186 -7.77 -8.94 -37.52
CA ASN A 186 -7.69 -8.58 -38.94
C ASN A 186 -8.35 -9.66 -39.80
#